data_0200ab80d57043f269ce1b44c19ebfbd
#
_entry.id   0200ab80d57043f269ce1b44c19ebfbd
#
_cell.length_a   1.000
_cell.length_b   1.000
_cell.length_c   1.000
_cell.angle_alpha   90.00
_cell.angle_beta   90.00
_cell.angle_gamma   90.00
#
_symmetry.space_group_name_H-M   'P 1'
#
loop_
_entity.id
_entity.type
_entity.pdbx_description
1 polymer ?
#
loop_
_entity_poly.entity_id
_entity_poly.type
_entity_poly.pdbx_seq_one_letter_code
_entity_poly.pdbx_strand_id
1 'polypeptide(L)'
;MTLQLTNEWDKVFEKSDKVNHKKVSFKNHFGIEIAADLYIPKERNDKLPAIAITGPYGAVKEQSSGLYAQTLAERGFLALAFDPSFTGESGGGTRYMTSPDLNVEDFQAAIDYLSNLDEADSNKLAIIGICGWGGMALQTACLETRIKAVISSTMYDMTRIAGNGYFDADNNKGARKNARKAINNQRTEDYKNGEYKLAGGVVDPVPDDAPEFLQDYHAYYKTPRGYHKRSLNSNGGWTIQTNGSLANTRILTYANEIDMPVLIIHGEKAHSRYNSETAFDMITGETKTNGVTPEPYTGVYPLGNTKVGNKELYIVEGASHVDLYDNLDKIPFRKIETFLKTNFEV
;
A
#
# COMPACT_ATOMS: atom_id res chain seq x y z
N MET A 1 14.82 -2.85 -20.97
CA MET A 1 14.12 -1.74 -21.68
C MET A 1 14.26 -0.51 -20.82
N THR A 2 14.63 0.63 -21.38
CA THR A 2 14.64 1.91 -20.67
C THR A 2 13.21 2.34 -20.43
N LEU A 3 12.88 2.77 -19.22
CA LEU A 3 11.55 3.26 -18.90
C LEU A 3 11.22 4.54 -19.67
N GLN A 4 9.97 4.70 -20.04
CA GLN A 4 9.45 5.96 -20.59
C GLN A 4 8.70 6.70 -19.49
N LEU A 5 9.39 7.63 -18.84
CA LEU A 5 8.83 8.41 -17.75
C LEU A 5 8.14 9.68 -18.30
N THR A 6 6.95 9.96 -17.79
CA THR A 6 6.19 11.18 -18.14
C THR A 6 6.82 12.39 -17.46
N ASN A 7 7.17 13.43 -18.23
CA ASN A 7 7.75 14.67 -17.68
C ASN A 7 6.69 15.67 -17.19
N GLU A 8 5.45 15.50 -17.62
CA GLU A 8 4.33 16.37 -17.22
C GLU A 8 3.88 16.07 -15.77
N TRP A 9 3.29 17.09 -15.12
CA TRP A 9 2.60 16.90 -13.83
C TRP A 9 1.23 16.29 -14.09
N ASP A 10 1.16 14.97 -14.15
CA ASP A 10 -0.08 14.22 -14.39
C ASP A 10 -0.65 13.58 -13.11
N LYS A 11 -0.36 14.17 -11.97
CA LYS A 11 -0.83 13.70 -10.66
C LYS A 11 -2.25 14.20 -10.38
N VAL A 12 -2.99 13.42 -9.60
CA VAL A 12 -4.37 13.76 -9.21
C VAL A 12 -4.47 14.79 -8.07
N PHE A 13 -3.35 15.36 -7.68
CA PHE A 13 -3.24 16.40 -6.65
C PHE A 13 -2.38 17.56 -7.16
N GLU A 14 -2.58 18.73 -6.55
CA GLU A 14 -1.87 19.94 -6.92
C GLU A 14 -0.37 19.87 -6.55
N LYS A 15 0.45 20.49 -7.38
CA LYS A 15 1.89 20.58 -7.17
C LYS A 15 2.21 21.60 -6.08
N SER A 16 2.97 21.18 -5.07
CA SER A 16 3.45 22.07 -4.01
C SER A 16 4.58 22.97 -4.50
N ASP A 17 4.54 24.23 -4.11
CA ASP A 17 5.61 25.19 -4.32
C ASP A 17 6.75 25.06 -3.28
N LYS A 18 6.55 24.29 -2.20
CA LYS A 18 7.54 24.07 -1.13
C LYS A 18 8.47 22.89 -1.39
N VAL A 19 8.21 22.12 -2.43
CA VAL A 19 8.86 20.83 -2.68
C VAL A 19 9.49 20.81 -4.07
N ASN A 20 10.72 20.30 -4.15
CA ASN A 20 11.33 19.91 -5.41
C ASN A 20 10.90 18.50 -5.74
N HIS A 21 10.46 18.29 -6.99
CA HIS A 21 10.05 17.00 -7.50
C HIS A 21 10.93 16.60 -8.68
N LYS A 22 11.38 15.35 -8.69
CA LYS A 22 12.06 14.75 -9.85
C LYS A 22 11.64 13.28 -10.01
N LYS A 23 11.53 12.83 -11.27
CA LYS A 23 11.37 11.41 -11.56
C LYS A 23 12.72 10.71 -11.47
N VAL A 24 12.72 9.53 -10.89
CA VAL A 24 13.90 8.68 -10.73
C VAL A 24 13.56 7.23 -11.07
N SER A 25 14.57 6.41 -11.30
CA SER A 25 14.40 4.97 -11.41
C SER A 25 15.53 4.23 -10.70
N PHE A 26 15.24 3.02 -10.24
CA PHE A 26 16.22 2.11 -9.65
C PHE A 26 15.83 0.67 -9.99
N LYS A 27 16.72 -0.28 -9.81
CA LYS A 27 16.45 -1.69 -10.09
C LYS A 27 16.31 -2.47 -8.80
N ASN A 28 15.32 -3.37 -8.77
CA ASN A 28 15.26 -4.41 -7.78
C ASN A 28 16.24 -5.56 -8.13
N HIS A 29 16.46 -6.50 -7.22
CA HIS A 29 17.42 -7.56 -7.48
C HIS A 29 16.95 -8.60 -8.50
N PHE A 30 15.67 -8.61 -8.89
CA PHE A 30 15.18 -9.35 -10.05
C PHE A 30 15.49 -8.65 -11.38
N GLY A 31 16.14 -7.48 -11.34
CA GLY A 31 16.51 -6.71 -12.52
C GLY A 31 15.36 -5.90 -13.12
N ILE A 32 14.22 -5.81 -12.43
CA ILE A 32 13.09 -4.98 -12.84
C ILE A 32 13.40 -3.53 -12.48
N GLU A 33 13.24 -2.62 -13.46
CA GLU A 33 13.43 -1.20 -13.24
C GLU A 33 12.16 -0.58 -12.67
N ILE A 34 12.28 0.04 -11.50
CA ILE A 34 11.20 0.66 -10.73
C ILE A 34 11.19 2.16 -11.01
N ALA A 35 10.03 2.68 -11.40
CA ALA A 35 9.79 4.10 -11.59
C ALA A 35 9.32 4.75 -10.29
N ALA A 36 9.87 5.90 -9.95
CA ALA A 36 9.51 6.62 -8.75
C ALA A 36 9.52 8.14 -8.94
N ASP A 37 8.79 8.80 -8.06
CA ASP A 37 8.77 10.25 -7.88
C ASP A 37 9.45 10.59 -6.56
N LEU A 38 10.53 11.36 -6.63
CA LEU A 38 11.28 11.82 -5.46
C LEU A 38 10.87 13.26 -5.12
N TYR A 39 10.44 13.45 -3.89
CA TYR A 39 10.00 14.72 -3.32
C TYR A 39 10.99 15.17 -2.24
N ILE A 40 11.57 16.36 -2.43
CA ILE A 40 12.63 16.90 -1.56
C ILE A 40 12.21 18.30 -1.09
N PRO A 41 12.20 18.59 0.20
CA PRO A 41 11.99 19.96 0.70
C PRO A 41 12.91 20.97 0.00
N LYS A 42 12.39 22.13 -0.40
CA LYS A 42 13.24 23.20 -0.98
C LYS A 42 14.18 23.78 0.06
N GLU A 43 13.67 23.98 1.27
CA GLU A 43 14.46 24.47 2.40
C GLU A 43 15.03 23.28 3.17
N ARG A 44 16.34 23.11 3.10
CA ARG A 44 17.07 22.07 3.81
C ARG A 44 18.53 22.49 4.03
N ASN A 45 19.10 22.10 5.15
CA ASN A 45 20.50 22.40 5.48
C ASN A 45 21.40 21.16 5.54
N ASP A 46 20.81 19.95 5.71
CA ASP A 46 21.52 18.69 5.94
C ASP A 46 20.88 17.51 5.20
N LYS A 47 21.39 16.30 5.43
CA LYS A 47 20.77 15.05 5.01
C LYS A 47 19.43 14.88 5.72
N LEU A 48 18.44 14.42 4.98
CA LEU A 48 17.06 14.31 5.44
C LEU A 48 16.71 12.86 5.83
N PRO A 49 15.88 12.68 6.86
CA PRO A 49 15.20 11.40 7.06
C PRO A 49 14.40 11.04 5.81
N ALA A 50 14.46 9.78 5.38
CA ALA A 50 13.91 9.39 4.09
C ALA A 50 12.85 8.28 4.20
N ILE A 51 11.82 8.37 3.35
CA ILE A 51 10.64 7.51 3.42
C ILE A 51 10.32 6.96 2.03
N ALA A 52 10.20 5.64 1.89
CA ALA A 52 9.66 5.00 0.70
C ALA A 52 8.16 4.73 0.88
N ILE A 53 7.35 5.10 -0.11
CA ILE A 53 5.87 5.09 -0.02
C ILE A 53 5.29 4.44 -1.27
N THR A 54 4.34 3.51 -1.11
CA THR A 54 3.55 3.00 -2.24
C THR A 54 2.13 2.60 -1.83
N GLY A 55 1.28 2.44 -2.82
CA GLY A 55 -0.14 2.08 -2.68
C GLY A 55 -1.07 3.23 -3.04
N PRO A 56 -2.35 2.99 -3.03
CA PRO A 56 -3.10 1.73 -2.80
C PRO A 56 -2.81 0.62 -3.81
N TYR A 57 -3.24 -0.60 -3.50
CA TYR A 57 -3.11 -1.75 -4.37
C TYR A 57 -3.91 -1.56 -5.67
N GLY A 58 -3.21 -1.55 -6.81
CA GLY A 58 -3.81 -1.22 -8.11
C GLY A 58 -3.85 0.28 -8.44
N ALA A 59 -3.37 1.14 -7.55
CA ALA A 59 -3.10 2.55 -7.82
C ALA A 59 -1.70 2.75 -8.42
N VAL A 60 -1.36 3.99 -8.73
CA VAL A 60 -0.04 4.43 -9.20
C VAL A 60 0.48 5.57 -8.33
N LYS A 61 1.78 5.84 -8.42
CA LYS A 61 2.47 6.88 -7.63
C LYS A 61 1.94 8.30 -7.87
N GLU A 62 1.20 8.51 -8.93
CA GLU A 62 0.52 9.77 -9.26
C GLU A 62 -0.76 10.00 -8.46
N GLN A 63 -1.17 9.02 -7.65
CA GLN A 63 -2.37 9.05 -6.80
C GLN A 63 -1.99 9.20 -5.31
N SER A 64 -2.60 8.46 -4.42
CA SER A 64 -2.45 8.57 -2.96
C SER A 64 -1.00 8.56 -2.46
N SER A 65 -0.15 7.63 -2.93
CA SER A 65 1.24 7.57 -2.46
C SER A 65 2.05 8.82 -2.79
N GLY A 66 1.81 9.43 -3.95
CA GLY A 66 2.42 10.71 -4.31
C GLY A 66 1.93 11.87 -3.45
N LEU A 67 0.64 11.90 -3.11
CA LEU A 67 0.10 12.89 -2.18
C LEU A 67 0.74 12.77 -0.78
N TYR A 68 0.85 11.54 -0.26
CA TYR A 68 1.56 11.28 1.00
C TYR A 68 3.02 11.74 0.93
N ALA A 69 3.72 11.42 -0.16
CA ALA A 69 5.11 11.78 -0.34
C ALA A 69 5.30 13.30 -0.39
N GLN A 70 4.50 14.01 -1.18
CA GLN A 70 4.56 15.48 -1.24
C GLN A 70 4.24 16.11 0.12
N THR A 71 3.18 15.65 0.79
CA THR A 71 2.75 16.19 2.07
C THR A 71 3.80 15.96 3.18
N LEU A 72 4.50 14.83 3.16
CA LEU A 72 5.59 14.56 4.10
C LEU A 72 6.86 15.34 3.73
N ALA A 73 7.11 15.59 2.45
CA ALA A 73 8.20 16.45 2.05
C ALA A 73 7.99 17.91 2.50
N GLU A 74 6.76 18.42 2.48
CA GLU A 74 6.44 19.73 3.06
C GLU A 74 6.72 19.81 4.57
N ARG A 75 6.82 18.66 5.24
CA ARG A 75 7.09 18.52 6.70
C ARG A 75 8.54 18.21 7.03
N GLY A 76 9.43 18.26 6.01
CA GLY A 76 10.88 18.14 6.20
C GLY A 76 11.44 16.73 5.97
N PHE A 77 10.70 15.81 5.38
CA PHE A 77 11.21 14.49 5.00
C PHE A 77 11.60 14.44 3.53
N LEU A 78 12.57 13.63 3.17
CA LEU A 78 12.76 13.19 1.80
C LEU A 78 11.82 12.02 1.54
N ALA A 79 10.96 12.12 0.54
CA ALA A 79 9.94 11.11 0.30
C ALA A 79 9.99 10.59 -1.15
N LEU A 80 9.93 9.26 -1.28
CA LEU A 80 9.97 8.54 -2.55
C LEU A 80 8.64 7.79 -2.74
N ALA A 81 7.80 8.21 -3.69
CA ALA A 81 6.63 7.45 -4.12
C ALA A 81 6.98 6.61 -5.34
N PHE A 82 6.73 5.29 -5.32
CA PHE A 82 7.10 4.41 -6.42
C PHE A 82 5.93 3.57 -6.95
N ASP A 83 5.98 3.27 -8.24
CA ASP A 83 5.14 2.23 -8.83
C ASP A 83 5.78 0.87 -8.59
N PRO A 84 5.06 -0.10 -8.05
CA PRO A 84 5.57 -1.47 -7.93
C PRO A 84 5.90 -2.11 -9.27
N SER A 85 6.71 -3.15 -9.25
CA SER A 85 6.99 -3.99 -10.43
C SER A 85 5.72 -4.32 -11.21
N PHE A 86 5.79 -4.30 -12.53
CA PHE A 86 4.73 -4.60 -13.49
C PHE A 86 3.56 -3.60 -13.56
N THR A 87 3.62 -2.50 -12.82
CA THR A 87 2.53 -1.50 -12.77
C THR A 87 3.01 -0.10 -13.11
N GLY A 88 2.10 0.80 -13.39
CA GLY A 88 2.39 2.19 -13.67
C GLY A 88 3.47 2.40 -14.74
N GLU A 89 4.47 3.20 -14.42
CA GLU A 89 5.66 3.44 -15.28
C GLU A 89 6.80 2.46 -15.00
N SER A 90 6.70 1.60 -13.96
CA SER A 90 7.71 0.58 -13.67
C SER A 90 7.76 -0.52 -14.73
N GLY A 91 8.91 -1.16 -14.82
CA GLY A 91 9.19 -2.22 -15.77
C GLY A 91 8.58 -3.58 -15.41
N GLY A 92 9.07 -4.58 -16.11
CA GLY A 92 8.67 -5.98 -15.98
C GLY A 92 7.96 -6.50 -17.22
N GLY A 93 8.31 -7.71 -17.65
CA GLY A 93 7.86 -8.30 -18.92
C GLY A 93 6.37 -8.66 -18.96
N THR A 94 5.83 -9.13 -17.84
CA THR A 94 4.39 -9.37 -17.67
C THR A 94 3.80 -8.17 -16.96
N ARG A 95 2.80 -7.53 -17.57
CA ARG A 95 2.15 -6.36 -16.97
C ARG A 95 0.99 -6.78 -16.07
N TYR A 96 0.69 -5.91 -15.09
CA TYR A 96 -0.50 -5.99 -14.24
C TYR A 96 -0.57 -7.27 -13.39
N MET A 97 0.60 -7.73 -12.98
CA MET A 97 0.78 -8.82 -12.03
C MET A 97 1.42 -8.33 -10.74
N THR A 98 1.29 -9.15 -9.70
CA THR A 98 1.98 -8.95 -8.44
C THR A 98 2.18 -10.27 -7.71
N SER A 99 3.12 -10.27 -6.77
CA SER A 99 3.43 -11.39 -5.88
C SER A 99 3.95 -10.81 -4.55
N PRO A 100 3.56 -11.36 -3.39
CA PRO A 100 4.03 -10.85 -2.10
C PRO A 100 5.54 -10.78 -1.96
N ASP A 101 6.26 -11.77 -2.46
CA ASP A 101 7.72 -11.82 -2.47
C ASP A 101 8.32 -10.64 -3.25
N LEU A 102 7.83 -10.42 -4.47
CA LEU A 102 8.26 -9.31 -5.31
C LEU A 102 7.89 -7.93 -4.71
N ASN A 103 6.74 -7.86 -4.04
CA ASN A 103 6.30 -6.60 -3.42
C ASN A 103 7.18 -6.20 -2.22
N VAL A 104 7.62 -7.18 -1.42
CA VAL A 104 8.61 -6.95 -0.36
C VAL A 104 9.93 -6.49 -0.96
N GLU A 105 10.39 -7.15 -2.02
CA GLU A 105 11.61 -6.78 -2.73
C GLU A 105 11.56 -5.36 -3.31
N ASP A 106 10.42 -4.91 -3.86
CA ASP A 106 10.28 -3.56 -4.38
C ASP A 106 10.48 -2.49 -3.28
N PHE A 107 10.00 -2.76 -2.05
CA PHE A 107 10.29 -1.90 -0.89
C PHE A 107 11.77 -1.94 -0.51
N GLN A 108 12.40 -3.13 -0.48
CA GLN A 108 13.83 -3.25 -0.16
C GLN A 108 14.70 -2.52 -1.19
N ALA A 109 14.37 -2.63 -2.48
CA ALA A 109 15.05 -1.90 -3.54
C ALA A 109 14.88 -0.36 -3.41
N ALA A 110 13.71 0.10 -2.96
CA ALA A 110 13.52 1.51 -2.62
C ALA A 110 14.40 1.96 -1.44
N ILE A 111 14.57 1.11 -0.44
CA ILE A 111 15.49 1.36 0.69
C ILE A 111 16.95 1.33 0.23
N ASP A 112 17.34 0.43 -0.68
CA ASP A 112 18.67 0.43 -1.30
C ASP A 112 18.95 1.76 -2.00
N TYR A 113 17.98 2.23 -2.81
CA TYR A 113 18.10 3.52 -3.49
C TYR A 113 18.26 4.69 -2.50
N LEU A 114 17.39 4.78 -1.50
CA LEU A 114 17.42 5.85 -0.50
C LEU A 114 18.69 5.81 0.35
N SER A 115 19.19 4.62 0.69
CA SER A 115 20.42 4.44 1.46
C SER A 115 21.68 4.97 0.76
N ASN A 116 21.64 5.05 -0.57
CA ASN A 116 22.73 5.52 -1.42
C ASN A 116 22.53 6.91 -1.98
N LEU A 117 21.48 7.61 -1.58
CA LEU A 117 21.20 8.97 -2.04
C LEU A 117 21.90 9.99 -1.13
N ASP A 118 22.66 10.91 -1.73
CA ASP A 118 23.46 11.90 -0.97
C ASP A 118 22.60 12.79 -0.07
N GLU A 119 21.37 13.09 -0.49
CA GLU A 119 20.43 13.91 0.27
C GLU A 119 19.75 13.19 1.44
N ALA A 120 19.83 11.84 1.50
CA ALA A 120 19.18 11.04 2.53
C ALA A 120 20.13 10.71 3.69
N ASP A 121 19.59 10.69 4.90
CA ASP A 121 20.26 10.10 6.06
C ASP A 121 19.94 8.59 6.10
N SER A 122 20.91 7.77 5.70
CA SER A 122 20.77 6.31 5.66
C SER A 122 20.50 5.65 7.02
N ASN A 123 20.67 6.37 8.12
CA ASN A 123 20.34 5.91 9.47
C ASN A 123 18.89 6.26 9.88
N LYS A 124 18.14 7.01 9.04
CA LYS A 124 16.80 7.51 9.32
C LYS A 124 15.86 7.16 8.16
N LEU A 125 15.66 5.86 7.95
CA LEU A 125 14.82 5.34 6.86
C LEU A 125 13.51 4.77 7.41
N ALA A 126 12.41 5.00 6.68
CA ALA A 126 11.11 4.40 6.98
C ALA A 126 10.38 3.99 5.69
N ILE A 127 9.36 3.17 5.85
CA ILE A 127 8.43 2.82 4.77
C ILE A 127 6.99 3.12 5.18
N ILE A 128 6.18 3.50 4.18
CA ILE A 128 4.73 3.67 4.32
C ILE A 128 4.04 2.85 3.25
N GLY A 129 3.14 1.96 3.65
CA GLY A 129 2.26 1.25 2.75
C GLY A 129 0.80 1.69 2.92
N ILE A 130 0.07 1.85 1.82
CA ILE A 130 -1.32 2.28 1.83
C ILE A 130 -2.19 1.16 1.24
N CYS A 131 -3.32 0.84 1.87
CA CYS A 131 -4.25 -0.21 1.46
C CYS A 131 -3.55 -1.59 1.41
N GLY A 132 -3.63 -2.35 0.33
CA GLY A 132 -2.93 -3.64 0.21
C GLY A 132 -1.41 -3.54 0.38
N TRP A 133 -0.82 -2.39 0.07
CA TRP A 133 0.60 -2.13 0.35
C TRP A 133 0.90 -1.89 1.82
N GLY A 134 -0.12 -1.56 2.62
CA GLY A 134 0.00 -1.50 4.08
C GLY A 134 0.37 -2.86 4.68
N GLY A 135 -0.28 -3.93 4.21
CA GLY A 135 0.07 -5.31 4.58
C GLY A 135 1.47 -5.71 4.11
N MET A 136 1.84 -5.31 2.88
CA MET A 136 3.19 -5.57 2.34
C MET A 136 4.27 -4.78 3.07
N ALA A 137 4.01 -3.54 3.51
CA ALA A 137 4.95 -2.77 4.32
C ALA A 137 5.22 -3.45 5.67
N LEU A 138 4.17 -3.95 6.35
CA LEU A 138 4.34 -4.73 7.57
C LEU A 138 5.11 -6.04 7.31
N GLN A 139 4.83 -6.73 6.20
CA GLN A 139 5.60 -7.91 5.80
C GLN A 139 7.06 -7.57 5.49
N THR A 140 7.34 -6.43 4.85
CA THR A 140 8.70 -5.94 4.64
C THR A 140 9.41 -5.69 5.97
N ALA A 141 8.71 -5.13 6.96
CA ALA A 141 9.28 -4.89 8.29
C ALA A 141 9.67 -6.18 9.06
N CYS A 142 9.11 -7.33 8.69
CA CYS A 142 9.59 -8.62 9.22
C CYS A 142 10.99 -9.00 8.72
N LEU A 143 11.48 -8.38 7.65
CA LEU A 143 12.74 -8.74 6.97
C LEU A 143 13.73 -7.57 6.91
N GLU A 144 13.25 -6.33 6.72
CA GLU A 144 14.08 -5.15 6.45
C GLU A 144 14.53 -4.45 7.73
N THR A 145 15.72 -4.74 8.18
CA THR A 145 16.28 -4.26 9.46
C THR A 145 16.89 -2.85 9.40
N ARG A 146 17.06 -2.27 8.22
CA ARG A 146 17.65 -0.92 8.04
C ARG A 146 16.64 0.19 8.34
N ILE A 147 15.34 -0.10 8.25
CA ILE A 147 14.29 0.88 8.55
C ILE A 147 14.14 1.07 10.07
N LYS A 148 13.88 2.31 10.47
CA LYS A 148 13.67 2.70 11.88
C LYS A 148 12.20 2.79 12.26
N ALA A 149 11.31 2.78 11.27
CA ALA A 149 9.87 2.83 11.49
C ALA A 149 9.11 2.29 10.27
N VAL A 150 7.95 1.71 10.50
CA VAL A 150 6.99 1.34 9.45
C VAL A 150 5.61 1.91 9.76
N ILE A 151 4.96 2.44 8.72
CA ILE A 151 3.59 2.94 8.81
C ILE A 151 2.72 2.18 7.81
N SER A 152 1.58 1.72 8.29
CA SER A 152 0.56 1.05 7.50
C SER A 152 -0.75 1.83 7.58
N SER A 153 -1.17 2.40 6.46
CA SER A 153 -2.40 3.20 6.38
C SER A 153 -3.51 2.42 5.69
N THR A 154 -4.67 2.32 6.34
CA THR A 154 -5.90 1.68 5.82
C THR A 154 -5.63 0.32 5.15
N MET A 155 -4.85 -0.54 5.82
CA MET A 155 -4.29 -1.74 5.22
C MET A 155 -5.32 -2.82 4.85
N TYR A 156 -4.91 -3.61 3.85
CA TYR A 156 -5.40 -4.96 3.64
C TYR A 156 -4.27 -5.99 3.76
N ASP A 157 -4.60 -7.15 4.26
CA ASP A 157 -3.86 -8.37 3.93
C ASP A 157 -4.44 -8.95 2.63
N MET A 158 -3.82 -8.63 1.50
CA MET A 158 -4.26 -9.08 0.18
C MET A 158 -4.22 -10.61 0.04
N THR A 159 -3.34 -11.28 0.80
CA THR A 159 -3.26 -12.75 0.81
C THR A 159 -4.43 -13.38 1.57
N ARG A 160 -4.90 -12.73 2.64
CA ARG A 160 -6.13 -13.10 3.36
C ARG A 160 -7.36 -12.93 2.47
N ILE A 161 -7.46 -11.77 1.79
CA ILE A 161 -8.58 -11.51 0.87
C ILE A 161 -8.61 -12.54 -0.26
N ALA A 162 -7.49 -12.82 -0.89
CA ALA A 162 -7.42 -13.81 -1.99
C ALA A 162 -7.71 -15.25 -1.52
N GLY A 163 -7.40 -15.57 -0.27
CA GLY A 163 -7.61 -16.91 0.30
C GLY A 163 -8.96 -17.13 0.97
N ASN A 164 -9.56 -16.08 1.52
CA ASN A 164 -10.73 -16.17 2.39
C ASN A 164 -11.93 -15.31 1.95
N GLY A 165 -11.76 -14.46 0.92
CA GLY A 165 -12.77 -13.46 0.54
C GLY A 165 -12.84 -12.27 1.51
N TYR A 166 -13.69 -11.29 1.19
CA TYR A 166 -14.00 -10.20 2.10
C TYR A 166 -14.69 -10.75 3.36
N PHE A 167 -14.37 -10.19 4.51
CA PHE A 167 -14.90 -10.61 5.82
C PHE A 167 -14.69 -12.09 6.15
N ASP A 168 -13.70 -12.74 5.49
CA ASP A 168 -13.44 -14.19 5.60
C ASP A 168 -14.64 -15.06 5.19
N ALA A 169 -15.58 -14.54 4.39
CA ALA A 169 -16.81 -15.23 3.99
C ALA A 169 -16.55 -16.55 3.25
N ASP A 170 -15.44 -16.64 2.52
CA ASP A 170 -15.02 -17.83 1.76
C ASP A 170 -13.94 -18.66 2.48
N ASN A 171 -13.76 -18.45 3.80
CA ASN A 171 -12.73 -19.18 4.56
C ASN A 171 -13.07 -20.64 4.79
N ASN A 172 -13.24 -21.40 3.70
CA ASN A 172 -13.46 -22.83 3.74
C ASN A 172 -12.75 -23.57 2.58
N LYS A 173 -12.54 -24.86 2.77
CA LYS A 173 -11.82 -25.71 1.80
C LYS A 173 -12.51 -25.76 0.44
N GLY A 174 -13.86 -25.77 0.41
CA GLY A 174 -14.66 -25.85 -0.82
C GLY A 174 -14.49 -24.59 -1.68
N ALA A 175 -14.69 -23.42 -1.10
CA ALA A 175 -14.51 -22.13 -1.76
C ALA A 175 -13.09 -21.99 -2.33
N ARG A 176 -12.06 -22.24 -1.52
CA ARG A 176 -10.67 -22.19 -1.98
C ARG A 176 -10.36 -23.20 -3.09
N LYS A 177 -10.94 -24.41 -3.06
CA LYS A 177 -10.79 -25.39 -4.15
C LYS A 177 -11.38 -24.86 -5.46
N ASN A 178 -12.58 -24.28 -5.40
CA ASN A 178 -13.25 -23.72 -6.57
C ASN A 178 -12.48 -22.54 -7.16
N ALA A 179 -12.01 -21.61 -6.32
CA ALA A 179 -11.18 -20.48 -6.73
C ALA A 179 -9.91 -20.95 -7.46
N ARG A 180 -9.17 -21.90 -6.88
CA ARG A 180 -7.97 -22.48 -7.53
C ARG A 180 -8.28 -23.13 -8.87
N LYS A 181 -9.41 -23.87 -8.97
CA LYS A 181 -9.84 -24.47 -10.24
C LYS A 181 -10.10 -23.41 -11.30
N ALA A 182 -10.80 -22.33 -10.95
CA ALA A 182 -11.07 -21.22 -11.86
C ALA A 182 -9.76 -20.55 -12.35
N ILE A 183 -8.83 -20.25 -11.44
CA ILE A 183 -7.51 -19.70 -11.77
C ILE A 183 -6.74 -20.63 -12.71
N ASN A 184 -6.70 -21.95 -12.43
CA ASN A 184 -5.96 -22.90 -13.24
C ASN A 184 -6.58 -23.08 -14.64
N ASN A 185 -7.90 -23.06 -14.75
CA ASN A 185 -8.58 -23.06 -16.05
C ASN A 185 -8.20 -21.81 -16.86
N GLN A 186 -8.20 -20.63 -16.22
CA GLN A 186 -7.79 -19.40 -16.88
C GLN A 186 -6.31 -19.43 -17.30
N ARG A 187 -5.40 -20.03 -16.51
CA ARG A 187 -4.00 -20.23 -16.93
C ARG A 187 -3.89 -20.99 -18.24
N THR A 188 -4.71 -22.01 -18.43
CA THR A 188 -4.73 -22.78 -19.67
C THR A 188 -5.17 -21.94 -20.86
N GLU A 189 -6.19 -21.09 -20.68
CA GLU A 189 -6.66 -20.19 -21.75
C GLU A 189 -5.67 -19.08 -22.03
N ASP A 190 -5.07 -18.46 -21.00
CA ASP A 190 -4.02 -17.44 -21.15
C ASP A 190 -2.83 -17.99 -21.96
N TYR A 191 -2.41 -19.23 -21.68
CA TYR A 191 -1.32 -19.88 -22.41
C TYR A 191 -1.65 -20.10 -23.88
N LYS A 192 -2.88 -20.55 -24.17
CA LYS A 192 -3.34 -20.75 -25.56
C LYS A 192 -3.39 -19.44 -26.35
N ASN A 193 -3.83 -18.36 -25.70
CA ASN A 193 -4.05 -17.07 -26.34
C ASN A 193 -2.77 -16.22 -26.40
N GLY A 194 -1.75 -16.56 -25.64
CA GLY A 194 -0.51 -15.80 -25.53
C GLY A 194 -0.64 -14.47 -24.78
N GLU A 195 -1.74 -14.29 -24.04
CA GLU A 195 -2.01 -13.08 -23.26
C GLU A 195 -2.70 -13.39 -21.93
N TYR A 196 -2.56 -12.52 -20.96
CA TYR A 196 -3.16 -12.69 -19.63
C TYR A 196 -4.47 -11.92 -19.51
N LYS A 197 -5.56 -12.62 -19.16
CA LYS A 197 -6.86 -12.00 -18.94
C LYS A 197 -6.86 -11.14 -17.69
N LEU A 198 -7.38 -9.91 -17.82
CA LEU A 198 -7.57 -8.99 -16.71
C LEU A 198 -8.85 -9.33 -15.93
N ALA A 199 -8.80 -9.10 -14.63
CA ALA A 199 -9.92 -9.37 -13.71
C ALA A 199 -10.99 -8.25 -13.70
N GLY A 200 -10.70 -7.10 -14.32
CA GLY A 200 -11.49 -5.88 -14.22
C GLY A 200 -10.95 -4.96 -13.13
N GLY A 201 -11.15 -3.65 -13.30
CA GLY A 201 -10.86 -2.64 -12.30
C GLY A 201 -12.02 -2.48 -11.31
N VAL A 202 -12.10 -1.29 -10.69
CA VAL A 202 -13.29 -0.93 -9.90
C VAL A 202 -14.52 -0.93 -10.80
N VAL A 203 -15.63 -1.46 -10.28
CA VAL A 203 -16.89 -1.59 -11.04
C VAL A 203 -17.38 -0.21 -11.52
N ASP A 204 -17.82 -0.16 -12.80
CA ASP A 204 -18.34 1.07 -13.42
C ASP A 204 -19.31 0.66 -14.56
N PRO A 205 -20.60 1.10 -14.52
CA PRO A 205 -21.20 1.86 -13.43
C PRO A 205 -21.33 1.05 -12.14
N VAL A 206 -21.27 1.73 -10.99
CA VAL A 206 -21.54 1.11 -9.71
C VAL A 206 -23.06 0.91 -9.55
N PRO A 207 -23.55 -0.29 -9.14
CA PRO A 207 -24.96 -0.51 -8.87
C PRO A 207 -25.49 0.41 -7.75
N ASP A 208 -26.74 0.87 -7.86
CA ASP A 208 -27.34 1.79 -6.87
C ASP A 208 -27.45 1.16 -5.46
N ASP A 209 -27.59 -0.15 -5.37
CA ASP A 209 -27.68 -0.92 -4.14
C ASP A 209 -26.33 -1.48 -3.68
N ALA A 210 -25.23 -1.04 -4.32
CA ALA A 210 -23.89 -1.49 -3.94
C ALA A 210 -23.52 -1.05 -2.52
N PRO A 211 -22.80 -1.86 -1.75
CA PRO A 211 -22.26 -1.46 -0.46
C PRO A 211 -21.48 -0.14 -0.54
N GLU A 212 -21.57 0.69 0.52
CA GLU A 212 -20.94 2.02 0.58
C GLU A 212 -19.48 2.01 0.16
N PHE A 213 -18.71 1.00 0.58
CA PHE A 213 -17.30 0.93 0.22
C PHE A 213 -17.03 0.75 -1.28
N LEU A 214 -17.95 0.13 -2.04
CA LEU A 214 -17.84 0.05 -3.50
C LEU A 214 -18.15 1.39 -4.15
N GLN A 215 -19.12 2.14 -3.61
CA GLN A 215 -19.42 3.51 -4.03
C GLN A 215 -18.23 4.43 -3.77
N ASP A 216 -17.57 4.31 -2.61
CA ASP A 216 -16.35 5.04 -2.26
C ASP A 216 -15.20 4.75 -3.23
N TYR A 217 -14.96 3.47 -3.56
CA TYR A 217 -13.95 3.11 -4.56
C TYR A 217 -14.27 3.66 -5.93
N HIS A 218 -15.54 3.59 -6.37
CA HIS A 218 -15.96 4.19 -7.64
C HIS A 218 -15.71 5.69 -7.63
N ALA A 219 -16.15 6.40 -6.56
CA ALA A 219 -15.97 7.83 -6.41
C ALA A 219 -14.50 8.26 -6.50
N TYR A 220 -13.57 7.44 -6.00
CA TYR A 220 -12.14 7.72 -6.11
C TYR A 220 -11.59 7.34 -7.50
N TYR A 221 -11.74 6.08 -7.92
CA TYR A 221 -11.01 5.57 -9.09
C TYR A 221 -11.66 5.89 -10.44
N LYS A 222 -12.96 6.18 -10.48
CA LYS A 222 -13.74 6.38 -11.72
C LYS A 222 -14.18 7.82 -11.98
N THR A 223 -13.84 8.74 -11.08
CA THR A 223 -14.14 10.17 -11.20
C THR A 223 -12.85 11.01 -11.21
N PRO A 224 -12.92 12.30 -11.56
CA PRO A 224 -11.76 13.20 -11.52
C PRO A 224 -11.08 13.31 -10.14
N ARG A 225 -11.70 12.85 -9.05
CA ARG A 225 -11.14 12.84 -7.71
C ARG A 225 -9.79 12.08 -7.66
N GLY A 226 -9.70 10.93 -8.31
CA GLY A 226 -8.51 10.10 -8.25
C GLY A 226 -8.29 9.21 -9.47
N TYR A 227 -9.10 9.37 -10.54
CA TYR A 227 -8.88 8.63 -11.79
C TYR A 227 -7.48 8.89 -12.35
N HIS A 228 -6.79 7.82 -12.72
CA HIS A 228 -5.51 7.93 -13.44
C HIS A 228 -5.42 6.89 -14.57
N LYS A 229 -4.93 7.32 -15.74
CA LYS A 229 -4.87 6.47 -16.95
C LYS A 229 -3.98 5.23 -16.81
N ARG A 230 -3.01 5.22 -15.88
CA ARG A 230 -2.12 4.07 -15.61
C ARG A 230 -2.57 3.23 -14.42
N SER A 231 -3.54 3.69 -13.63
CA SER A 231 -4.05 2.95 -12.48
C SER A 231 -4.86 1.73 -12.93
N LEU A 232 -4.57 0.57 -12.36
CA LEU A 232 -5.28 -0.67 -12.64
C LEU A 232 -6.74 -0.59 -12.17
N ASN A 233 -6.97 -0.02 -10.99
CA ASN A 233 -8.31 0.15 -10.44
C ASN A 233 -9.17 1.09 -11.27
N SER A 234 -8.56 2.13 -11.87
CA SER A 234 -9.25 3.04 -12.77
C SER A 234 -9.58 2.40 -14.15
N ASN A 235 -8.90 1.31 -14.50
CA ASN A 235 -8.97 0.69 -15.84
C ASN A 235 -9.26 -0.82 -15.75
N GLY A 236 -8.44 -1.65 -16.41
CA GLY A 236 -8.69 -3.10 -16.60
C GLY A 236 -8.39 -4.00 -15.42
N GLY A 237 -7.78 -3.47 -14.35
CA GLY A 237 -7.44 -4.25 -13.16
C GLY A 237 -6.19 -5.12 -13.31
N TRP A 238 -6.03 -6.02 -12.37
CA TRP A 238 -4.95 -7.01 -12.32
C TRP A 238 -5.24 -8.18 -13.25
N THR A 239 -4.21 -8.93 -13.63
CA THR A 239 -4.43 -10.25 -14.27
C THR A 239 -5.09 -11.19 -13.27
N ILE A 240 -5.93 -12.11 -13.78
CA ILE A 240 -6.57 -13.16 -12.95
C ILE A 240 -5.52 -14.01 -12.23
N GLN A 241 -4.36 -14.21 -12.86
CA GLN A 241 -3.24 -14.99 -12.30
C GLN A 241 -2.68 -14.40 -10.99
N THR A 242 -2.82 -13.11 -10.77
CA THR A 242 -2.43 -12.42 -9.53
C THR A 242 -3.11 -13.05 -8.31
N ASN A 243 -4.38 -13.44 -8.42
CA ASN A 243 -5.09 -14.08 -7.30
C ASN A 243 -4.46 -15.42 -6.90
N GLY A 244 -3.87 -16.14 -7.85
CA GLY A 244 -3.15 -17.40 -7.56
C GLY A 244 -1.87 -17.16 -6.75
N SER A 245 -1.12 -16.11 -7.06
CA SER A 245 0.07 -15.73 -6.31
C SER A 245 -0.27 -15.31 -4.88
N LEU A 246 -1.27 -14.44 -4.71
CA LEU A 246 -1.71 -13.99 -3.40
C LEU A 246 -2.30 -15.12 -2.54
N ALA A 247 -3.17 -15.98 -3.12
CA ALA A 247 -3.79 -17.09 -2.39
C ALA A 247 -2.81 -18.22 -1.99
N ASN A 248 -1.63 -18.26 -2.60
CA ASN A 248 -0.59 -19.25 -2.31
C ASN A 248 0.37 -18.83 -1.20
N THR A 249 0.27 -17.60 -0.72
CA THR A 249 1.19 -17.01 0.24
C THR A 249 0.44 -16.56 1.50
N ARG A 250 1.09 -16.59 2.64
CA ARG A 250 0.63 -15.98 3.88
C ARG A 250 1.66 -14.94 4.30
N ILE A 251 1.23 -13.69 4.39
CA ILE A 251 2.07 -12.64 4.96
C ILE A 251 1.88 -12.57 6.49
N LEU A 252 2.73 -11.81 7.16
CA LEU A 252 2.69 -11.53 8.60
C LEU A 252 2.91 -12.76 9.50
N THR A 253 3.43 -13.87 8.96
CA THR A 253 3.71 -15.08 9.75
C THR A 253 4.70 -14.80 10.89
N TYR A 254 5.64 -13.88 10.68
CA TYR A 254 6.65 -13.46 11.66
C TYR A 254 6.42 -12.02 12.17
N ALA A 255 5.16 -11.54 12.15
CA ALA A 255 4.84 -10.17 12.54
C ALA A 255 5.22 -9.84 14.00
N ASN A 256 5.16 -10.84 14.88
CA ASN A 256 5.60 -10.71 16.27
C ASN A 256 7.10 -10.53 16.47
N GLU A 257 7.90 -10.69 15.40
CA GLU A 257 9.35 -10.47 15.40
C GLU A 257 9.74 -9.07 14.90
N ILE A 258 8.77 -8.22 14.55
CA ILE A 258 9.04 -6.84 14.16
C ILE A 258 9.51 -6.04 15.37
N ASP A 259 10.79 -5.68 15.43
CA ASP A 259 11.39 -4.94 16.53
C ASP A 259 11.18 -3.42 16.43
N MET A 260 11.22 -2.86 15.20
CA MET A 260 11.10 -1.41 15.00
C MET A 260 9.70 -0.90 15.37
N PRO A 261 9.57 0.40 15.67
CA PRO A 261 8.30 1.07 15.85
C PRO A 261 7.34 0.88 14.66
N VAL A 262 6.08 0.58 14.99
CA VAL A 262 4.98 0.39 14.02
C VAL A 262 3.85 1.36 14.32
N LEU A 263 3.33 2.03 13.28
CA LEU A 263 2.09 2.78 13.34
C LEU A 263 1.12 2.23 12.30
N ILE A 264 0.02 1.65 12.76
CA ILE A 264 -1.10 1.24 11.92
C ILE A 264 -2.19 2.31 12.04
N ILE A 265 -2.67 2.83 10.91
CA ILE A 265 -3.74 3.83 10.84
C ILE A 265 -4.91 3.21 10.08
N HIS A 266 -6.12 3.31 10.63
CA HIS A 266 -7.32 2.82 9.92
C HIS A 266 -8.53 3.72 10.20
N GLY A 267 -9.46 3.80 9.24
CA GLY A 267 -10.71 4.53 9.42
C GLY A 267 -11.71 3.74 10.27
N GLU A 268 -12.44 4.43 11.12
CA GLU A 268 -13.49 3.82 11.96
C GLU A 268 -14.53 3.08 11.11
N LYS A 269 -15.02 3.73 10.04
CA LYS A 269 -16.07 3.22 9.14
C LYS A 269 -15.54 2.33 8.02
N ALA A 270 -14.25 2.13 7.96
CA ALA A 270 -13.65 1.33 6.88
C ALA A 270 -14.05 -0.15 7.01
N HIS A 271 -14.70 -0.69 5.98
CA HIS A 271 -15.07 -2.11 5.89
C HIS A 271 -13.89 -3.07 6.06
N SER A 272 -12.66 -2.58 5.78
CA SER A 272 -11.40 -3.34 5.86
C SER A 272 -10.73 -3.28 7.24
N ARG A 273 -11.29 -2.58 8.23
CA ARG A 273 -10.70 -2.30 9.53
C ARG A 273 -10.20 -3.56 10.26
N TYR A 274 -10.91 -4.68 10.11
CA TYR A 274 -10.52 -5.97 10.69
C TYR A 274 -9.12 -6.45 10.27
N ASN A 275 -8.62 -6.07 9.08
CA ASN A 275 -7.26 -6.40 8.67
C ASN A 275 -6.20 -5.74 9.55
N SER A 276 -6.37 -4.43 9.82
CA SER A 276 -5.46 -3.66 10.68
C SER A 276 -5.49 -4.14 12.13
N GLU A 277 -6.67 -4.41 12.65
CA GLU A 277 -6.83 -4.88 14.03
C GLU A 277 -6.23 -6.28 14.22
N THR A 278 -6.44 -7.18 13.25
CA THR A 278 -5.80 -8.51 13.28
C THR A 278 -4.27 -8.40 13.15
N ALA A 279 -3.78 -7.53 12.25
CA ALA A 279 -2.33 -7.33 12.13
C ALA A 279 -1.72 -6.76 13.42
N PHE A 280 -2.42 -5.85 14.10
CA PHE A 280 -1.98 -5.32 15.38
C PHE A 280 -1.90 -6.40 16.45
N ASP A 281 -2.92 -7.29 16.56
CA ASP A 281 -2.89 -8.46 17.43
C ASP A 281 -1.66 -9.35 17.12
N MET A 282 -1.42 -9.65 15.84
CA MET A 282 -0.28 -10.50 15.43
C MET A 282 1.08 -9.88 15.82
N ILE A 283 1.21 -8.55 15.69
CA ILE A 283 2.46 -7.83 15.99
C ILE A 283 2.70 -7.71 17.49
N THR A 284 1.64 -7.55 18.28
CA THR A 284 1.74 -7.26 19.72
C THR A 284 1.56 -8.49 20.62
N GLY A 285 1.09 -9.59 20.07
CA GLY A 285 0.69 -10.77 20.84
C GLY A 285 -0.67 -10.63 21.53
N GLU A 286 -1.41 -9.54 21.26
CA GLU A 286 -2.80 -9.39 21.71
C GLU A 286 -3.71 -10.38 20.97
N THR A 287 -4.91 -10.61 21.51
CA THR A 287 -5.87 -11.59 20.96
C THR A 287 -7.29 -11.04 20.88
N LYS A 288 -7.46 -9.72 20.77
CA LYS A 288 -8.78 -9.07 20.81
C LYS A 288 -9.66 -9.43 19.62
N THR A 289 -9.06 -9.60 18.45
CA THR A 289 -9.81 -10.01 17.26
C THR A 289 -10.15 -11.50 17.27
N ASN A 290 -9.45 -12.33 18.04
CA ASN A 290 -9.56 -13.79 18.06
C ASN A 290 -9.53 -14.43 16.64
N GLY A 291 -8.98 -13.71 15.65
CA GLY A 291 -8.94 -14.17 14.26
C GLY A 291 -10.32 -14.31 13.61
N VAL A 292 -11.38 -13.78 14.20
CA VAL A 292 -12.76 -13.83 13.70
C VAL A 292 -13.17 -12.48 13.18
N THR A 293 -13.85 -12.47 12.04
CA THR A 293 -14.44 -11.27 11.44
C THR A 293 -15.96 -11.41 11.46
N PRO A 294 -16.64 -10.94 12.52
CA PRO A 294 -18.10 -10.93 12.54
C PRO A 294 -18.64 -9.92 11.51
N GLU A 295 -19.77 -10.21 10.91
CA GLU A 295 -20.48 -9.29 10.02
C GLU A 295 -21.80 -8.87 10.70
N PRO A 296 -22.09 -7.56 10.85
CA PRO A 296 -21.22 -6.42 10.52
C PRO A 296 -20.02 -6.29 11.46
N TYR A 297 -18.86 -5.87 10.90
CA TYR A 297 -17.67 -5.65 11.69
C TYR A 297 -17.69 -4.24 12.29
N THR A 298 -17.74 -4.17 13.62
CA THR A 298 -17.82 -2.88 14.35
C THR A 298 -16.49 -2.44 14.98
N GLY A 299 -15.43 -3.25 14.79
CA GLY A 299 -14.13 -3.03 15.43
C GLY A 299 -14.06 -3.55 16.86
N VAL A 300 -12.86 -3.89 17.31
CA VAL A 300 -12.58 -4.36 18.67
C VAL A 300 -11.62 -3.44 19.44
N TYR A 301 -11.00 -2.50 18.73
CA TYR A 301 -10.15 -1.47 19.33
C TYR A 301 -10.88 -0.12 19.40
N PRO A 302 -10.61 0.73 20.40
CA PRO A 302 -11.25 2.03 20.54
C PRO A 302 -10.79 3.02 19.46
N LEU A 303 -11.54 4.12 19.32
CA LEU A 303 -11.12 5.28 18.56
C LEU A 303 -9.85 5.91 19.12
N GLY A 304 -9.11 6.58 18.27
CA GLY A 304 -7.84 7.21 18.66
C GLY A 304 -6.71 6.19 18.77
N ASN A 305 -5.77 6.43 19.66
CA ASN A 305 -4.52 5.71 19.75
C ASN A 305 -4.54 4.58 20.79
N THR A 306 -4.29 3.37 20.35
CA THR A 306 -3.94 2.23 21.21
C THR A 306 -2.45 1.94 21.06
N LYS A 307 -1.74 1.75 22.18
CA LYS A 307 -0.29 1.53 22.16
C LYS A 307 0.09 0.32 23.02
N VAL A 308 0.96 -0.54 22.46
CA VAL A 308 1.58 -1.67 23.14
C VAL A 308 3.08 -1.63 22.83
N GLY A 309 3.90 -1.32 23.82
CA GLY A 309 5.33 -1.07 23.61
C GLY A 309 5.60 0.07 22.61
N ASN A 310 6.30 -0.22 21.52
CA ASN A 310 6.56 0.71 20.42
C ASN A 310 5.61 0.50 19.22
N LYS A 311 4.51 -0.20 19.40
CA LYS A 311 3.49 -0.46 18.38
C LYS A 311 2.24 0.37 18.67
N GLU A 312 1.73 1.03 17.65
CA GLU A 312 0.57 1.91 17.76
C GLU A 312 -0.49 1.54 16.70
N LEU A 313 -1.74 1.47 17.13
CA LEU A 313 -2.91 1.40 16.25
C LEU A 313 -3.73 2.68 16.46
N TYR A 314 -3.92 3.44 15.40
CA TYR A 314 -4.68 4.69 15.43
C TYR A 314 -5.95 4.57 14.58
N ILE A 315 -7.12 4.57 15.24
CA ILE A 315 -8.41 4.53 14.57
C ILE A 315 -8.94 5.96 14.39
N VAL A 316 -9.07 6.38 13.14
CA VAL A 316 -9.51 7.72 12.74
C VAL A 316 -11.04 7.78 12.77
N GLU A 317 -11.58 8.64 13.63
CA GLU A 317 -13.02 8.82 13.81
C GLU A 317 -13.71 9.25 12.52
N GLY A 318 -14.81 8.57 12.18
CA GLY A 318 -15.68 8.85 11.05
C GLY A 318 -15.04 8.69 9.67
N ALA A 319 -13.79 8.19 9.57
CA ALA A 319 -13.13 7.98 8.30
C ALA A 319 -13.52 6.64 7.65
N SER A 320 -13.77 6.65 6.35
CA SER A 320 -13.88 5.46 5.51
C SER A 320 -12.49 4.93 5.11
N HIS A 321 -12.46 3.84 4.35
CA HIS A 321 -11.21 3.33 3.79
C HIS A 321 -10.55 4.32 2.83
N VAL A 322 -11.35 4.91 1.95
CA VAL A 322 -10.89 5.80 0.87
C VAL A 322 -10.62 7.22 1.34
N ASP A 323 -11.19 7.65 2.46
CA ASP A 323 -10.83 8.91 3.10
C ASP A 323 -9.33 8.99 3.42
N LEU A 324 -8.71 7.85 3.73
CA LEU A 324 -7.27 7.81 4.00
C LEU A 324 -6.41 7.75 2.72
N TYR A 325 -6.99 7.93 1.53
CA TYR A 325 -6.26 8.06 0.28
C TYR A 325 -5.90 9.51 -0.04
N ASP A 326 -6.84 10.44 0.13
CA ASP A 326 -6.72 11.80 -0.36
C ASP A 326 -7.37 12.88 0.53
N ASN A 327 -8.16 12.51 1.54
CA ASN A 327 -8.81 13.48 2.40
C ASN A 327 -7.82 14.00 3.47
N LEU A 328 -7.26 15.18 3.24
CA LEU A 328 -6.26 15.80 4.11
C LEU A 328 -6.77 16.11 5.53
N ASP A 329 -8.09 16.24 5.71
CA ASP A 329 -8.70 16.46 7.03
C ASP A 329 -8.82 15.14 7.83
N LYS A 330 -8.81 13.99 7.14
CA LYS A 330 -8.92 12.66 7.75
C LYS A 330 -7.58 11.96 7.87
N ILE A 331 -6.67 12.12 6.92
CA ILE A 331 -5.33 11.54 7.02
C ILE A 331 -4.58 12.23 8.17
N PRO A 332 -4.18 11.51 9.23
CA PRO A 332 -3.60 12.13 10.41
C PRO A 332 -2.11 12.46 10.21
N PHE A 333 -1.79 13.32 9.22
CA PHE A 333 -0.40 13.66 8.88
C PHE A 333 0.42 14.19 10.06
N ARG A 334 -0.21 14.93 10.97
CA ARG A 334 0.46 15.38 12.20
C ARG A 334 0.89 14.22 13.10
N LYS A 335 0.05 13.16 13.20
CA LYS A 335 0.39 11.94 13.93
C LYS A 335 1.53 11.19 13.25
N ILE A 336 1.47 11.06 11.92
CA ILE A 336 2.53 10.45 11.10
C ILE A 336 3.86 11.20 11.30
N GLU A 337 3.85 12.50 11.17
CA GLU A 337 5.03 13.36 11.37
C GLU A 337 5.63 13.19 12.77
N THR A 338 4.80 13.28 13.81
CA THR A 338 5.24 13.12 15.20
C THR A 338 5.84 11.74 15.43
N PHE A 339 5.19 10.68 14.92
CA PHE A 339 5.69 9.31 15.03
C PHE A 339 7.06 9.15 14.36
N LEU A 340 7.23 9.66 13.14
CA LEU A 340 8.49 9.59 12.40
C LEU A 340 9.59 10.39 13.10
N LYS A 341 9.32 11.65 13.49
CA LYS A 341 10.31 12.50 14.16
C LYS A 341 10.78 11.90 15.48
N THR A 342 9.87 11.34 16.27
CA THR A 342 10.20 10.68 17.54
C THR A 342 11.14 9.47 17.30
N ASN A 343 10.88 8.67 16.28
CA ASN A 343 11.65 7.46 16.03
C ASN A 343 12.92 7.68 15.19
N PHE A 344 13.05 8.84 14.59
CA PHE A 344 14.28 9.31 13.93
C PHE A 344 15.16 10.20 14.84
N GLU A 345 14.68 10.54 16.03
CA GLU A 345 15.38 11.43 16.97
C GLU A 345 15.70 12.81 16.33
N VAL A 346 14.67 13.43 15.73
CA VAL A 346 14.77 14.74 15.05
C VAL A 346 13.61 15.66 15.43
#